data_080628900bf40ee9c5cde81e28b99371
#
_entry.id   080628900bf40ee9c5cde81e28b99371
#
_cell.length_a   1.000
_cell.length_b   1.000
_cell.length_c   1.000
_cell.angle_alpha   90.00
_cell.angle_beta   90.00
_cell.angle_gamma   90.00
#
_symmetry.space_group_name_H-M   'P 1'
#
loop_
_entity.id
_entity.type
_entity.pdbx_description
1 polymer ?
#
loop_
_entity_poly.entity_id
_entity_poly.type
_entity_poly.pdbx_seq_one_letter_code
_entity_poly.pdbx_strand_id
1 'polypeptide(L)'
;MLSLQRREHRQAWVLLAPMLIAMFILTAWPLARTLWLSFTDTALAGSGEATHYVWLDNYLYALTDPDFRAAFARTLYFTVVSVAIEGAIGVLVALLLNQRFVGRNVLRVLVILPWALPTIVNAMMWRLNFNPDYGSVNALLSQLGPPDSALHAVMLADIWKNYPLVTLLVLAALQSVPDDLYGAARLDGASAWRRFRAFTFPAIVGPLGVALVLRTIDAFKVFDIIYVMTRGGPLDSTKTLSFFVYQESFSYLHAGSGAAYAMLMSLMCAVLIALYLFLLLRQRRRSIDDEA
;
A
#
# COMPACT_ATOMS: atom_id res chain seq x y z
N MET A 1 -46.95 0.20 10.49
CA MET A 1 -45.55 0.62 10.29
C MET A 1 -44.55 -0.55 10.37
N LEU A 2 -44.60 -1.43 11.38
CA LEU A 2 -43.66 -2.57 11.54
C LEU A 2 -43.68 -3.59 10.38
N SER A 3 -44.83 -3.78 9.72
CA SER A 3 -44.96 -4.72 8.58
C SER A 3 -44.31 -4.20 7.29
N LEU A 4 -44.32 -2.91 7.06
CA LEU A 4 -43.64 -2.25 5.91
C LEU A 4 -42.13 -2.30 6.09
N GLN A 5 -41.61 -1.95 7.27
CA GLN A 5 -40.16 -2.06 7.56
C GLN A 5 -39.63 -3.50 7.38
N ARG A 6 -40.38 -4.51 7.85
CA ARG A 6 -39.99 -5.93 7.63
C ARG A 6 -39.97 -6.32 6.16
N ARG A 7 -40.89 -5.76 5.36
CA ARG A 7 -40.96 -6.03 3.92
C ARG A 7 -39.80 -5.36 3.18
N GLU A 8 -39.46 -4.13 3.53
CA GLU A 8 -38.30 -3.39 3.02
C GLU A 8 -36.97 -4.09 3.37
N HIS A 9 -36.79 -4.52 4.62
CA HIS A 9 -35.62 -5.31 5.02
C HIS A 9 -35.50 -6.62 4.22
N ARG A 10 -36.58 -7.35 4.02
CA ARG A 10 -36.55 -8.59 3.24
C ARG A 10 -36.20 -8.31 1.77
N GLN A 11 -36.74 -7.27 1.18
CA GLN A 11 -36.40 -6.86 -0.19
C GLN A 11 -34.94 -6.43 -0.30
N ALA A 12 -34.42 -5.69 0.67
CA ALA A 12 -33.00 -5.33 0.71
C ALA A 12 -32.09 -6.55 0.78
N TRP A 13 -32.39 -7.54 1.62
CA TRP A 13 -31.63 -8.78 1.69
C TRP A 13 -31.69 -9.60 0.40
N VAL A 14 -32.85 -9.70 -0.25
CA VAL A 14 -32.99 -10.39 -1.54
C VAL A 14 -32.17 -9.71 -2.64
N LEU A 15 -32.14 -8.36 -2.67
CA LEU A 15 -31.35 -7.60 -3.63
C LEU A 15 -29.85 -7.70 -3.37
N LEU A 16 -29.45 -7.79 -2.09
CA LEU A 16 -28.05 -7.94 -1.70
C LEU A 16 -27.54 -9.40 -1.81
N ALA A 17 -28.45 -10.39 -1.78
CA ALA A 17 -28.09 -11.80 -1.75
C ALA A 17 -27.13 -12.22 -2.88
N PRO A 18 -27.32 -11.86 -4.17
CA PRO A 18 -26.41 -12.26 -5.23
C PRO A 18 -24.97 -11.74 -5.01
N MET A 19 -24.86 -10.49 -4.55
CA MET A 19 -23.56 -9.87 -4.22
C MET A 19 -22.91 -10.58 -3.02
N LEU A 20 -23.65 -10.82 -1.95
CA LEU A 20 -23.15 -11.49 -0.74
C LEU A 20 -22.73 -12.94 -1.02
N ILE A 21 -23.48 -13.66 -1.86
CA ILE A 21 -23.14 -15.03 -2.28
C ILE A 21 -21.84 -15.00 -3.09
N ALA A 22 -21.72 -14.09 -4.06
CA ALA A 22 -20.50 -13.95 -4.85
C ALA A 22 -19.30 -13.60 -3.96
N MET A 23 -19.43 -12.64 -3.04
CA MET A 23 -18.40 -12.32 -2.06
C MET A 23 -18.01 -13.52 -1.20
N PHE A 24 -18.98 -14.27 -0.72
CA PHE A 24 -18.71 -15.46 0.10
C PHE A 24 -17.91 -16.50 -0.68
N ILE A 25 -18.33 -16.83 -1.89
CA ILE A 25 -17.66 -17.84 -2.73
C ILE A 25 -16.26 -17.38 -3.13
N LEU A 26 -16.09 -16.12 -3.53
CA LEU A 26 -14.82 -15.63 -4.08
C LEU A 26 -13.83 -15.17 -3.02
N THR A 27 -14.28 -14.85 -1.80
CA THR A 27 -13.40 -14.30 -0.76
C THR A 27 -13.41 -15.15 0.51
N ALA A 28 -14.56 -15.40 1.11
CA ALA A 28 -14.62 -16.07 2.39
C ALA A 28 -14.22 -17.55 2.30
N TRP A 29 -14.66 -18.24 1.24
CA TRP A 29 -14.30 -19.63 1.03
C TRP A 29 -12.80 -19.87 0.82
N PRO A 30 -12.08 -19.15 -0.09
CA PRO A 30 -10.64 -19.28 -0.22
C PRO A 30 -9.87 -18.91 1.05
N LEU A 31 -10.32 -17.87 1.79
CA LEU A 31 -9.72 -17.51 3.07
C LEU A 31 -9.88 -18.62 4.11
N ALA A 32 -11.08 -19.20 4.24
CA ALA A 32 -11.33 -20.31 5.15
C ALA A 32 -10.47 -21.54 4.79
N ARG A 33 -10.32 -21.81 3.49
CA ARG A 33 -9.45 -22.89 3.01
C ARG A 33 -7.97 -22.60 3.31
N THR A 34 -7.49 -21.39 3.09
CA THR A 34 -6.12 -20.99 3.44
C THR A 34 -5.89 -21.12 4.95
N LEU A 35 -6.84 -20.68 5.76
CA LEU A 35 -6.77 -20.83 7.21
C LEU A 35 -6.73 -22.32 7.61
N TRP A 36 -7.54 -23.17 6.99
CA TRP A 36 -7.48 -24.61 7.24
C TRP A 36 -6.14 -25.22 6.84
N LEU A 37 -5.61 -24.88 5.65
CA LEU A 37 -4.32 -25.35 5.16
C LEU A 37 -3.17 -24.93 6.10
N SER A 38 -3.26 -23.77 6.72
CA SER A 38 -2.19 -23.26 7.60
C SER A 38 -1.93 -24.14 8.85
N PHE A 39 -2.86 -25.03 9.18
CA PHE A 39 -2.73 -26.00 10.27
C PHE A 39 -2.30 -27.40 9.79
N THR A 40 -1.88 -27.52 8.54
CA THR A 40 -1.51 -28.80 7.91
C THR A 40 -0.10 -28.75 7.34
N ASP A 41 0.48 -29.92 7.07
CA ASP A 41 1.75 -30.11 6.37
C ASP A 41 1.60 -30.27 4.85
N THR A 42 0.46 -29.87 4.29
CA THR A 42 0.11 -30.11 2.88
C THR A 42 1.17 -29.56 1.93
N ALA A 43 1.67 -30.41 1.03
CA ALA A 43 2.47 -30.03 -0.13
C ALA A 43 1.61 -30.01 -1.40
N LEU A 44 1.91 -29.08 -2.34
CA LEU A 44 1.20 -28.98 -3.63
C LEU A 44 1.70 -30.02 -4.64
N ALA A 45 2.95 -30.46 -4.54
CA ALA A 45 3.47 -31.55 -5.37
C ALA A 45 3.07 -32.88 -4.75
N GLY A 46 2.30 -33.66 -5.50
CA GLY A 46 1.71 -34.91 -5.06
C GLY A 46 2.76 -35.95 -4.66
N SER A 47 3.11 -35.96 -3.40
CA SER A 47 3.80 -37.08 -2.76
C SER A 47 2.88 -38.27 -2.52
N GLY A 48 1.57 -38.10 -2.74
CA GLY A 48 0.57 -39.13 -2.36
C GLY A 48 0.48 -39.32 -0.84
N GLU A 49 1.23 -38.54 -0.06
CA GLU A 49 1.22 -38.57 1.39
C GLU A 49 -0.06 -37.96 1.93
N ALA A 50 -0.58 -38.58 2.98
CA ALA A 50 -1.77 -38.07 3.65
C ALA A 50 -1.45 -36.74 4.32
N THR A 51 -2.31 -35.75 4.11
CA THR A 51 -2.23 -34.47 4.83
C THR A 51 -2.37 -34.71 6.33
N HIS A 52 -1.35 -34.35 7.11
CA HIS A 52 -1.39 -34.40 8.56
C HIS A 52 -1.69 -33.05 9.17
N TYR A 53 -2.37 -33.08 10.30
CA TYR A 53 -2.64 -31.88 11.10
C TYR A 53 -1.43 -31.59 11.99
N VAL A 54 -0.81 -30.43 11.79
CA VAL A 54 0.37 -29.99 12.55
C VAL A 54 0.05 -28.83 13.51
N TRP A 55 -1.23 -28.51 13.67
CA TRP A 55 -1.71 -27.43 14.56
C TRP A 55 -0.97 -26.11 14.33
N LEU A 56 -0.28 -25.60 15.35
CA LEU A 56 0.41 -24.31 15.33
C LEU A 56 1.88 -24.41 14.94
N ASP A 57 2.40 -25.58 14.61
CA ASP A 57 3.83 -25.75 14.32
C ASP A 57 4.30 -24.88 13.16
N ASN A 58 3.51 -24.75 12.10
CA ASN A 58 3.81 -23.84 11.00
C ASN A 58 3.97 -22.37 11.45
N TYR A 59 3.15 -21.93 12.40
CA TYR A 59 3.20 -20.57 12.95
C TYR A 59 4.40 -20.38 13.86
N LEU A 60 4.70 -21.35 14.72
CA LEU A 60 5.86 -21.33 15.61
C LEU A 60 7.16 -21.34 14.79
N TYR A 61 7.21 -22.19 13.76
CA TYR A 61 8.33 -22.22 12.83
C TYR A 61 8.50 -20.85 12.13
N ALA A 62 7.44 -20.28 11.59
CA ALA A 62 7.47 -18.98 10.92
C ALA A 62 8.07 -17.87 11.83
N LEU A 63 7.69 -17.83 13.11
CA LEU A 63 8.18 -16.81 14.05
C LEU A 63 9.66 -17.01 14.42
N THR A 64 10.19 -18.23 14.29
CA THR A 64 11.60 -18.55 14.57
C THR A 64 12.47 -18.54 13.30
N ASP A 65 11.88 -18.60 12.12
CA ASP A 65 12.56 -18.62 10.83
C ASP A 65 13.31 -17.28 10.58
N PRO A 66 14.65 -17.32 10.43
CA PRO A 66 15.44 -16.13 10.14
C PRO A 66 15.05 -15.45 8.81
N ASP A 67 14.69 -16.24 7.79
CA ASP A 67 14.35 -15.73 6.47
C ASP A 67 13.01 -15.01 6.47
N PHE A 68 12.02 -15.54 7.19
CA PHE A 68 10.75 -14.87 7.41
C PHE A 68 10.94 -13.53 8.15
N ARG A 69 11.74 -13.52 9.22
CA ARG A 69 12.03 -12.29 9.97
C ARG A 69 12.77 -11.25 9.12
N ALA A 70 13.71 -11.70 8.29
CA ALA A 70 14.43 -10.83 7.38
C ALA A 70 13.50 -10.26 6.29
N ALA A 71 12.60 -11.08 5.74
CA ALA A 71 11.57 -10.64 4.79
C ALA A 71 10.58 -9.63 5.43
N PHE A 72 10.19 -9.85 6.68
CA PHE A 72 9.38 -8.90 7.45
C PHE A 72 10.08 -7.56 7.65
N ALA A 73 11.34 -7.57 8.09
CA ALA A 73 12.11 -6.34 8.29
C ALA A 73 12.27 -5.54 6.98
N ARG A 74 12.53 -6.23 5.85
CA ARG A 74 12.60 -5.59 4.53
C ARG A 74 11.26 -5.01 4.11
N THR A 75 10.16 -5.73 4.34
CA THR A 75 8.81 -5.24 4.04
C THR A 75 8.47 -4.00 4.86
N LEU A 76 8.80 -4.00 6.15
CA LEU A 76 8.57 -2.85 7.01
C LEU A 76 9.41 -1.64 6.58
N TYR A 77 10.69 -1.85 6.29
CA TYR A 77 11.58 -0.82 5.75
C TYR A 77 11.06 -0.24 4.44
N PHE A 78 10.73 -1.12 3.47
CA PHE A 78 10.15 -0.73 2.19
C PHE A 78 8.91 0.12 2.39
N THR A 79 7.96 -0.36 3.21
CA THR A 79 6.68 0.31 3.46
C THR A 79 6.89 1.69 4.09
N VAL A 80 7.65 1.77 5.17
CA VAL A 80 7.83 3.03 5.91
C VAL A 80 8.54 4.07 5.05
N VAL A 81 9.63 3.69 4.38
CA VAL A 81 10.43 4.64 3.60
C VAL A 81 9.72 5.05 2.32
N SER A 82 9.13 4.11 1.57
CA SER A 82 8.41 4.44 0.33
C SER A 82 7.21 5.34 0.62
N VAL A 83 6.37 4.99 1.59
CA VAL A 83 5.16 5.76 1.94
C VAL A 83 5.51 7.15 2.48
N ALA A 84 6.57 7.28 3.28
CA ALA A 84 7.02 8.59 3.76
C ALA A 84 7.48 9.50 2.61
N ILE A 85 8.27 8.97 1.68
CA ILE A 85 8.75 9.72 0.51
C ILE A 85 7.59 10.06 -0.43
N GLU A 86 6.68 9.11 -0.71
CA GLU A 86 5.48 9.35 -1.51
C GLU A 86 4.58 10.43 -0.90
N GLY A 87 4.40 10.38 0.42
CA GLY A 87 3.69 11.41 1.17
C GLY A 87 4.30 12.79 0.99
N ALA A 88 5.61 12.90 1.18
CA ALA A 88 6.34 14.15 1.03
C ALA A 88 6.28 14.70 -0.41
N ILE A 89 6.62 13.87 -1.41
CA ILE A 89 6.57 14.26 -2.83
C ILE A 89 5.14 14.60 -3.24
N GLY A 90 4.16 13.78 -2.84
CA GLY A 90 2.75 13.97 -3.18
C GLY A 90 2.21 15.30 -2.67
N VAL A 91 2.52 15.67 -1.43
CA VAL A 91 2.15 16.99 -0.86
C VAL A 91 2.84 18.13 -1.60
N LEU A 92 4.15 18.04 -1.84
CA LEU A 92 4.90 19.09 -2.54
C LEU A 92 4.36 19.32 -3.97
N VAL A 93 4.11 18.24 -4.71
CA VAL A 93 3.56 18.32 -6.06
C VAL A 93 2.11 18.85 -6.04
N ALA A 94 1.28 18.46 -5.07
CA ALA A 94 -0.06 19.00 -4.91
C ALA A 94 -0.06 20.50 -4.63
N LEU A 95 0.83 20.98 -3.75
CA LEU A 95 1.00 22.42 -3.48
C LEU A 95 1.44 23.19 -4.72
N LEU A 96 2.34 22.63 -5.53
CA LEU A 96 2.74 23.20 -6.80
C LEU A 96 1.58 23.27 -7.79
N LEU A 97 0.86 22.16 -7.98
CA LEU A 97 -0.27 22.05 -8.90
C LEU A 97 -1.51 22.85 -8.46
N ASN A 98 -1.58 23.26 -7.20
CA ASN A 98 -2.63 24.16 -6.72
C ASN A 98 -2.39 25.61 -7.13
N GLN A 99 -1.17 26.00 -7.49
CA GLN A 99 -0.88 27.35 -7.92
C GLN A 99 -1.37 27.63 -9.34
N ARG A 100 -1.57 28.91 -9.67
CA ARG A 100 -2.01 29.38 -11.01
C ARG A 100 -0.80 29.69 -11.88
N PHE A 101 -0.51 28.82 -12.85
CA PHE A 101 0.56 29.02 -13.83
C PHE A 101 0.18 28.44 -15.19
N VAL A 102 0.87 28.91 -16.24
CA VAL A 102 0.67 28.43 -17.61
C VAL A 102 1.14 26.98 -17.74
N GLY A 103 0.33 26.11 -18.35
CA GLY A 103 0.69 24.69 -18.51
C GLY A 103 0.28 23.78 -17.33
N ARG A 104 -0.34 24.33 -16.27
CA ARG A 104 -0.77 23.55 -15.09
C ARG A 104 -1.59 22.29 -15.44
N ASN A 105 -2.51 22.41 -16.41
CA ASN A 105 -3.38 21.29 -16.78
C ASN A 105 -2.60 20.16 -17.48
N VAL A 106 -1.62 20.51 -18.30
CA VAL A 106 -0.72 19.53 -18.94
C VAL A 106 0.12 18.83 -17.86
N LEU A 107 0.68 19.60 -16.95
CA LEU A 107 1.48 19.03 -15.85
C LEU A 107 0.65 18.10 -14.95
N ARG A 108 -0.61 18.41 -14.69
CA ARG A 108 -1.53 17.52 -13.96
C ARG A 108 -1.68 16.16 -14.65
N VAL A 109 -1.85 16.15 -15.96
CA VAL A 109 -1.96 14.91 -16.75
C VAL A 109 -0.65 14.12 -16.67
N LEU A 110 0.50 14.78 -16.85
CA LEU A 110 1.81 14.14 -16.80
C LEU A 110 2.13 13.54 -15.42
N VAL A 111 1.74 14.23 -14.35
CA VAL A 111 1.93 13.74 -12.97
C VAL A 111 1.08 12.50 -12.69
N ILE A 112 -0.11 12.39 -13.27
CA ILE A 112 -1.00 11.23 -13.06
C ILE A 112 -0.58 10.02 -13.88
N LEU A 113 0.11 10.22 -15.00
CA LEU A 113 0.47 9.18 -15.96
C LEU A 113 1.17 7.96 -15.34
N PRO A 114 2.15 8.10 -14.44
CA PRO A 114 2.79 6.96 -13.79
C PRO A 114 1.81 6.03 -13.06
N TRP A 115 0.88 6.62 -12.33
CA TRP A 115 -0.11 5.87 -11.55
C TRP A 115 -1.10 5.11 -12.44
N ALA A 116 -1.42 5.63 -13.61
CA ALA A 116 -2.31 4.99 -14.58
C ALA A 116 -1.68 3.75 -15.25
N LEU A 117 -0.35 3.59 -15.19
CA LEU A 117 0.33 2.43 -15.78
C LEU A 117 0.08 1.15 -14.97
N PRO A 118 -0.17 0.00 -15.62
CA PRO A 118 -0.15 -1.29 -14.96
C PRO A 118 1.18 -1.55 -14.24
N THR A 119 1.14 -2.11 -13.02
CA THR A 119 2.36 -2.30 -12.20
C THR A 119 3.41 -3.16 -12.91
N ILE A 120 2.99 -4.17 -13.65
CA ILE A 120 3.92 -5.03 -14.41
C ILE A 120 4.65 -4.23 -15.49
N VAL A 121 3.95 -3.36 -16.23
CA VAL A 121 4.55 -2.51 -17.28
C VAL A 121 5.55 -1.53 -16.65
N ASN A 122 5.17 -0.89 -15.54
CA ASN A 122 6.06 -0.03 -14.77
C ASN A 122 7.33 -0.80 -14.34
N ALA A 123 7.17 -1.98 -13.77
CA ALA A 123 8.28 -2.80 -13.31
C ALA A 123 9.22 -3.22 -14.45
N MET A 124 8.67 -3.60 -15.62
CA MET A 124 9.47 -3.92 -16.80
C MET A 124 10.26 -2.71 -17.32
N MET A 125 9.63 -1.55 -17.38
CA MET A 125 10.28 -0.30 -17.80
C MET A 125 11.45 0.04 -16.86
N TRP A 126 11.25 -0.02 -15.55
CA TRP A 126 12.31 0.26 -14.58
C TRP A 126 13.40 -0.81 -14.58
N ARG A 127 13.06 -2.09 -14.78
CA ARG A 127 14.05 -3.16 -14.95
C ARG A 127 14.98 -2.89 -16.14
N LEU A 128 14.46 -2.39 -17.26
CA LEU A 128 15.28 -1.98 -18.41
C LEU A 128 16.18 -0.78 -18.07
N ASN A 129 15.66 0.21 -17.36
CA ASN A 129 16.42 1.39 -16.96
C ASN A 129 17.55 1.08 -15.96
N PHE A 130 17.38 0.05 -15.12
CA PHE A 130 18.41 -0.42 -14.17
C PHE A 130 19.29 -1.54 -14.73
N ASN A 131 19.16 -1.89 -16.02
CA ASN A 131 20.00 -2.93 -16.60
C ASN A 131 21.48 -2.52 -16.54
N PRO A 132 22.40 -3.40 -16.08
CA PRO A 132 23.82 -3.09 -15.94
C PRO A 132 24.51 -2.69 -17.26
N ASP A 133 24.10 -3.28 -18.38
CA ASP A 133 24.79 -3.14 -19.67
C ASP A 133 24.33 -1.90 -20.45
N TYR A 134 23.04 -1.57 -20.42
CA TYR A 134 22.46 -0.52 -21.27
C TYR A 134 21.45 0.40 -20.55
N GLY A 135 21.22 0.20 -19.26
CA GLY A 135 20.24 0.97 -18.51
C GLY A 135 20.69 2.41 -18.25
N SER A 136 19.90 3.38 -18.70
CA SER A 136 20.22 4.81 -18.56
C SER A 136 20.31 5.28 -17.10
N VAL A 137 19.43 4.77 -16.23
CA VAL A 137 19.45 5.08 -14.79
C VAL A 137 20.63 4.42 -14.11
N ASN A 138 20.95 3.18 -14.47
CA ASN A 138 22.11 2.48 -13.92
C ASN A 138 23.42 3.21 -14.30
N ALA A 139 23.56 3.64 -15.56
CA ALA A 139 24.71 4.40 -16.03
C ALA A 139 24.90 5.73 -15.26
N LEU A 140 23.81 6.39 -14.87
CA LEU A 140 23.84 7.61 -14.06
C LEU A 140 24.19 7.30 -12.59
N LEU A 141 23.60 6.28 -11.99
CA LEU A 141 23.80 5.90 -10.59
C LEU A 141 25.18 5.29 -10.34
N SER A 142 25.75 4.56 -11.31
CA SER A 142 27.10 4.00 -11.20
C SER A 142 28.20 5.07 -11.05
N GLN A 143 27.93 6.32 -11.47
CA GLN A 143 28.81 7.46 -11.23
C GLN A 143 28.76 7.96 -9.78
N LEU A 144 27.70 7.63 -9.05
CA LEU A 144 27.49 8.05 -7.64
C LEU A 144 27.96 6.98 -6.63
N GLY A 145 28.38 5.82 -7.12
CA GLY A 145 28.80 4.67 -6.32
C GLY A 145 28.02 3.39 -6.65
N PRO A 146 28.49 2.21 -6.22
CA PRO A 146 27.78 0.99 -6.47
C PRO A 146 26.39 1.08 -5.81
N PRO A 147 25.33 0.71 -6.52
CA PRO A 147 24.00 0.61 -5.90
C PRO A 147 23.98 -0.63 -5.03
N ASP A 148 24.41 -0.52 -3.78
CA ASP A 148 24.41 -1.62 -2.81
C ASP A 148 23.00 -2.12 -2.47
N SER A 149 21.98 -1.63 -3.14
CA SER A 149 20.64 -2.06 -2.83
C SER A 149 19.71 -2.08 -4.03
N ALA A 150 19.57 -3.25 -4.63
CA ALA A 150 18.46 -3.54 -5.53
C ALA A 150 17.10 -3.19 -4.93
N LEU A 151 16.96 -3.23 -3.60
CA LEU A 151 15.75 -2.82 -2.89
C LEU A 151 15.45 -1.33 -3.08
N HIS A 152 16.45 -0.43 -3.03
CA HIS A 152 16.24 1.00 -3.25
C HIS A 152 15.88 1.32 -4.72
N ALA A 153 16.38 0.54 -5.68
CA ALA A 153 15.97 0.65 -7.08
C ALA A 153 14.48 0.30 -7.24
N VAL A 154 14.03 -0.77 -6.58
CA VAL A 154 12.61 -1.15 -6.57
C VAL A 154 11.76 -0.08 -5.86
N MET A 155 12.23 0.43 -4.72
CA MET A 155 11.56 1.52 -4.00
C MET A 155 11.42 2.78 -4.86
N LEU A 156 12.43 3.16 -5.61
CA LEU A 156 12.37 4.31 -6.52
C LEU A 156 11.29 4.12 -7.58
N ALA A 157 11.21 2.92 -8.17
CA ALA A 157 10.20 2.58 -9.16
C ALA A 157 8.77 2.58 -8.58
N ASP A 158 8.61 2.12 -7.35
CA ASP A 158 7.33 2.12 -6.63
C ASP A 158 6.90 3.53 -6.24
N ILE A 159 7.80 4.33 -5.69
CA ILE A 159 7.56 5.74 -5.33
C ILE A 159 7.15 6.54 -6.56
N TRP A 160 7.90 6.41 -7.67
CA TRP A 160 7.59 7.11 -8.93
C TRP A 160 6.18 6.78 -9.44
N LYS A 161 5.78 5.53 -9.31
CA LYS A 161 4.45 5.09 -9.73
C LYS A 161 3.34 5.64 -8.83
N ASN A 162 3.56 5.71 -7.53
CA ASN A 162 2.47 5.81 -6.55
C ASN A 162 2.32 7.18 -5.86
N TYR A 163 3.34 8.06 -5.85
CA TYR A 163 3.17 9.41 -5.31
C TYR A 163 2.01 10.21 -5.94
N PRO A 164 1.59 9.96 -7.23
CA PRO A 164 0.50 10.71 -7.81
C PRO A 164 -0.85 10.48 -7.12
N LEU A 165 -1.09 9.31 -6.52
CA LEU A 165 -2.30 9.06 -5.73
C LEU A 165 -2.39 10.02 -4.55
N VAL A 166 -1.28 10.21 -3.81
CA VAL A 166 -1.21 11.17 -2.71
C VAL A 166 -1.42 12.60 -3.23
N THR A 167 -0.76 12.93 -4.36
CA THR A 167 -0.92 14.22 -5.02
C THR A 167 -2.38 14.53 -5.34
N LEU A 168 -3.11 13.58 -5.92
CA LEU A 168 -4.51 13.77 -6.32
C LEU A 168 -5.42 14.03 -5.11
N LEU A 169 -5.31 13.22 -4.06
CA LEU A 169 -6.14 13.36 -2.87
C LEU A 169 -5.85 14.66 -2.12
N VAL A 170 -4.58 15.03 -1.99
CA VAL A 170 -4.18 16.30 -1.38
C VAL A 170 -4.59 17.48 -2.24
N LEU A 171 -4.44 17.41 -3.57
CA LEU A 171 -4.82 18.49 -4.48
C LEU A 171 -6.33 18.74 -4.45
N ALA A 172 -7.15 17.67 -4.41
CA ALA A 172 -8.60 17.78 -4.28
C ALA A 172 -8.99 18.52 -2.98
N ALA A 173 -8.32 18.20 -1.88
CA ALA A 173 -8.52 18.89 -0.61
C ALA A 173 -8.10 20.37 -0.65
N LEU A 174 -6.97 20.68 -1.28
CA LEU A 174 -6.51 22.06 -1.45
C LEU A 174 -7.49 22.92 -2.26
N GLN A 175 -8.16 22.31 -3.25
CA GLN A 175 -9.14 23.00 -4.10
C GLN A 175 -10.47 23.28 -3.39
N SER A 176 -10.75 22.66 -2.26
CA SER A 176 -11.92 22.94 -1.45
C SER A 176 -11.76 24.15 -0.53
N VAL A 177 -10.54 24.66 -0.35
CA VAL A 177 -10.28 25.85 0.48
C VAL A 177 -10.53 27.11 -0.34
N PRO A 178 -11.44 28.01 0.08
CA PRO A 178 -11.73 29.25 -0.62
C PRO A 178 -10.48 30.16 -0.76
N ASP A 179 -10.24 30.67 -1.96
CA ASP A 179 -9.11 31.59 -2.23
C ASP A 179 -9.16 32.86 -1.38
N ASP A 180 -10.37 33.31 -1.01
CA ASP A 180 -10.60 34.53 -0.21
C ASP A 180 -9.97 34.47 1.19
N LEU A 181 -9.90 33.28 1.79
CA LEU A 181 -9.21 33.09 3.07
C LEU A 181 -7.72 33.40 2.98
N TYR A 182 -7.10 33.00 1.87
CA TYR A 182 -5.68 33.32 1.63
C TYR A 182 -5.49 34.81 1.32
N GLY A 183 -6.47 35.44 0.64
CA GLY A 183 -6.48 36.86 0.34
C GLY A 183 -6.57 37.70 1.60
N ALA A 184 -7.56 37.44 2.47
CA ALA A 184 -7.75 38.13 3.74
C ALA A 184 -6.52 37.99 4.65
N ALA A 185 -5.99 36.78 4.81
CA ALA A 185 -4.81 36.55 5.62
C ALA A 185 -3.54 37.28 5.11
N ARG A 186 -3.45 37.54 3.79
CA ARG A 186 -2.34 38.36 3.22
C ARG A 186 -2.51 39.83 3.62
N LEU A 187 -3.74 40.34 3.59
CA LEU A 187 -4.04 41.72 4.02
C LEU A 187 -3.74 41.92 5.52
N ASP A 188 -3.97 40.90 6.33
CA ASP A 188 -3.62 40.86 7.75
C ASP A 188 -2.11 40.66 8.02
N GLY A 189 -1.26 40.63 6.99
CA GLY A 189 0.17 40.46 7.13
C GLY A 189 0.65 39.05 7.50
N ALA A 190 -0.22 38.00 7.35
CA ALA A 190 0.17 36.64 7.67
C ALA A 190 1.24 36.10 6.71
N SER A 191 2.36 35.59 7.27
CA SER A 191 3.43 34.95 6.50
C SER A 191 2.93 33.68 5.78
N ALA A 192 3.70 33.22 4.76
CA ALA A 192 3.36 31.98 4.03
C ALA A 192 3.25 30.75 4.95
N TRP A 193 4.14 30.66 5.96
CA TRP A 193 4.08 29.59 6.96
C TRP A 193 2.86 29.66 7.85
N ARG A 194 2.45 30.88 8.27
CA ARG A 194 1.24 31.06 9.08
C ARG A 194 0.01 30.65 8.29
N ARG A 195 -0.11 31.05 7.01
CA ARG A 195 -1.22 30.64 6.12
C ARG A 195 -1.24 29.13 5.88
N PHE A 196 -0.07 28.51 5.66
CA PHE A 196 0.05 27.08 5.51
C PHE A 196 -0.49 26.36 6.75
N ARG A 197 -0.03 26.74 7.94
CA ARG A 197 -0.43 26.09 9.20
C ARG A 197 -1.90 26.33 9.57
N ALA A 198 -2.43 27.51 9.24
CA ALA A 198 -3.80 27.89 9.63
C ALA A 198 -4.88 27.31 8.68
N PHE A 199 -4.61 27.25 7.38
CA PHE A 199 -5.61 26.88 6.38
C PHE A 199 -5.22 25.64 5.57
N THR A 200 -4.00 25.61 5.05
CA THR A 200 -3.56 24.55 4.14
C THR A 200 -3.42 23.20 4.86
N PHE A 201 -2.64 23.17 5.94
CA PHE A 201 -2.35 21.94 6.68
C PHE A 201 -3.60 21.30 7.27
N PRO A 202 -4.52 22.02 7.95
CA PRO A 202 -5.76 21.44 8.44
C PRO A 202 -6.65 20.86 7.33
N ALA A 203 -6.69 21.52 6.18
CA ALA A 203 -7.50 21.04 5.04
C ALA A 203 -6.95 19.73 4.44
N ILE A 204 -5.63 19.55 4.40
CA ILE A 204 -5.01 18.38 3.76
C ILE A 204 -4.81 17.19 4.71
N VAL A 205 -4.77 17.40 6.04
CA VAL A 205 -4.36 16.35 7.00
C VAL A 205 -5.27 15.12 6.93
N GLY A 206 -6.58 15.31 6.78
CA GLY A 206 -7.54 14.22 6.66
C GLY A 206 -7.34 13.40 5.38
N PRO A 207 -7.46 14.02 4.18
CA PRO A 207 -7.20 13.35 2.90
C PRO A 207 -5.80 12.76 2.77
N LEU A 208 -4.77 13.42 3.30
CA LEU A 208 -3.42 12.87 3.37
C LEU A 208 -3.38 11.60 4.23
N GLY A 209 -4.03 11.63 5.39
CA GLY A 209 -4.14 10.46 6.26
C GLY A 209 -4.76 9.26 5.52
N VAL A 210 -5.86 9.47 4.79
CA VAL A 210 -6.50 8.43 3.97
C VAL A 210 -5.54 7.90 2.90
N ALA A 211 -4.85 8.80 2.17
CA ALA A 211 -3.88 8.41 1.15
C ALA A 211 -2.75 7.56 1.75
N LEU A 212 -2.18 7.96 2.88
CA LEU A 212 -1.11 7.24 3.55
C LEU A 212 -1.55 5.87 4.06
N VAL A 213 -2.79 5.73 4.57
CA VAL A 213 -3.36 4.42 4.97
C VAL A 213 -3.43 3.49 3.76
N LEU A 214 -4.03 3.94 2.65
CA LEU A 214 -4.14 3.14 1.43
C LEU A 214 -2.75 2.71 0.93
N ARG A 215 -1.81 3.66 0.87
CA ARG A 215 -0.44 3.37 0.42
C ARG A 215 0.30 2.42 1.36
N THR A 216 0.11 2.54 2.68
CA THR A 216 0.73 1.61 3.64
C THR A 216 0.25 0.18 3.43
N ILE A 217 -1.06 -0.01 3.22
CA ILE A 217 -1.62 -1.33 2.95
C ILE A 217 -1.07 -1.92 1.64
N ASP A 218 -0.98 -1.11 0.59
CA ASP A 218 -0.48 -1.56 -0.71
C ASP A 218 1.03 -1.85 -0.67
N ALA A 219 1.82 -0.97 -0.06
CA ALA A 219 3.27 -1.14 0.09
C ALA A 219 3.63 -2.34 0.98
N PHE A 220 2.85 -2.61 2.04
CA PHE A 220 3.05 -3.77 2.89
C PHE A 220 2.82 -5.10 2.15
N LYS A 221 1.93 -5.11 1.16
CA LYS A 221 1.62 -6.27 0.32
C LYS A 221 2.38 -6.26 -1.02
N VAL A 222 3.44 -5.45 -1.14
CA VAL A 222 4.18 -5.32 -2.39
C VAL A 222 4.69 -6.68 -2.89
N PHE A 223 4.34 -7.02 -4.13
CA PHE A 223 4.72 -8.27 -4.78
C PHE A 223 5.15 -8.07 -6.24
N ASP A 224 4.26 -7.53 -7.08
CA ASP A 224 4.42 -7.50 -8.54
C ASP A 224 5.74 -6.87 -8.99
N ILE A 225 6.10 -5.74 -8.39
CA ILE A 225 7.30 -4.99 -8.75
C ILE A 225 8.56 -5.77 -8.35
N ILE A 226 8.57 -6.43 -7.18
CA ILE A 226 9.67 -7.30 -6.72
C ILE A 226 9.80 -8.50 -7.67
N TYR A 227 8.68 -9.16 -7.98
CA TYR A 227 8.66 -10.33 -8.85
C TYR A 227 9.22 -10.03 -10.25
N VAL A 228 8.87 -8.91 -10.84
CA VAL A 228 9.27 -8.55 -12.21
C VAL A 228 10.69 -7.99 -12.26
N MET A 229 11.07 -7.09 -11.32
CA MET A 229 12.36 -6.41 -11.37
C MET A 229 13.51 -7.31 -10.91
N THR A 230 13.37 -7.99 -9.76
CA THR A 230 14.50 -8.60 -9.05
C THR A 230 14.31 -10.08 -8.74
N ARG A 231 13.07 -10.58 -8.71
CA ARG A 231 12.73 -11.94 -8.24
C ARG A 231 13.30 -12.25 -6.85
N GLY A 232 13.29 -11.25 -5.96
CA GLY A 232 13.83 -11.38 -4.62
C GLY A 232 15.33 -11.13 -4.47
N GLY A 233 16.08 -11.14 -5.60
CA GLY A 233 17.54 -11.04 -5.61
C GLY A 233 18.10 -9.60 -5.63
N PRO A 234 19.46 -9.49 -5.64
CA PRO A 234 20.44 -10.55 -5.43
C PRO A 234 20.46 -11.04 -3.97
N LEU A 235 20.80 -12.33 -3.76
CA LEU A 235 20.96 -12.94 -2.43
C LEU A 235 19.80 -12.61 -1.46
N ASP A 236 18.57 -12.70 -1.96
CA ASP A 236 17.33 -12.42 -1.21
C ASP A 236 17.18 -10.97 -0.66
N SER A 237 18.05 -10.04 -1.11
CA SER A 237 18.08 -8.67 -0.60
C SER A 237 16.81 -7.87 -0.85
N THR A 238 15.96 -8.29 -1.80
CA THR A 238 14.68 -7.65 -2.13
C THR A 238 13.48 -8.53 -1.78
N LYS A 239 13.69 -9.68 -1.15
CA LYS A 239 12.63 -10.62 -0.77
C LYS A 239 11.74 -10.00 0.31
N THR A 240 10.56 -9.50 -0.08
CA THR A 240 9.51 -9.04 0.82
C THR A 240 8.64 -10.19 1.32
N LEU A 241 7.79 -9.94 2.33
CA LEU A 241 6.87 -10.96 2.86
C LEU A 241 5.97 -11.57 1.78
N SER A 242 5.38 -10.75 0.91
CA SER A 242 4.51 -11.26 -0.16
C SER A 242 5.28 -12.17 -1.12
N PHE A 243 6.52 -11.79 -1.46
CA PHE A 243 7.37 -12.61 -2.31
C PHE A 243 7.82 -13.89 -1.60
N PHE A 244 8.12 -13.81 -0.30
CA PHE A 244 8.45 -14.97 0.53
C PHE A 244 7.29 -15.98 0.58
N VAL A 245 6.07 -15.51 0.86
CA VAL A 245 4.84 -16.33 0.84
C VAL A 245 4.63 -17.00 -0.52
N TYR A 246 4.83 -16.25 -1.61
CA TYR A 246 4.74 -16.80 -2.96
C TYR A 246 5.78 -17.91 -3.20
N GLN A 247 7.01 -17.67 -2.82
CA GLN A 247 8.12 -18.62 -3.02
C GLN A 247 7.86 -19.90 -2.23
N GLU A 248 7.46 -19.80 -0.98
CA GLU A 248 7.14 -20.94 -0.12
C GLU A 248 5.96 -21.75 -0.68
N SER A 249 4.86 -21.07 -1.04
CA SER A 249 3.66 -21.74 -1.50
C SER A 249 3.79 -22.36 -2.89
N PHE A 250 4.40 -21.64 -3.85
CA PHE A 250 4.34 -21.99 -5.28
C PHE A 250 5.69 -22.43 -5.87
N SER A 251 6.82 -21.97 -5.33
CA SER A 251 8.14 -22.39 -5.82
C SER A 251 8.63 -23.63 -5.08
N TYR A 252 8.46 -23.67 -3.76
CA TYR A 252 8.84 -24.81 -2.93
C TYR A 252 7.70 -25.80 -2.74
N LEU A 253 6.47 -25.41 -3.15
CA LEU A 253 5.26 -26.25 -3.11
C LEU A 253 4.82 -26.63 -1.69
N HIS A 254 5.21 -25.90 -0.67
CA HIS A 254 4.81 -26.09 0.71
C HIS A 254 3.53 -25.28 0.99
N ALA A 255 2.37 -25.86 0.68
CA ALA A 255 1.09 -25.16 0.80
C ALA A 255 0.70 -24.88 2.26
N GLY A 256 1.02 -25.78 3.18
CA GLY A 256 0.70 -25.64 4.60
C GLY A 256 1.45 -24.49 5.26
N SER A 257 2.78 -24.49 5.19
CA SER A 257 3.62 -23.41 5.73
C SER A 257 3.38 -22.09 4.99
N GLY A 258 3.28 -22.12 3.66
CA GLY A 258 2.94 -20.94 2.87
C GLY A 258 1.60 -20.31 3.25
N ALA A 259 0.59 -21.13 3.55
CA ALA A 259 -0.70 -20.66 4.07
C ALA A 259 -0.56 -20.02 5.46
N ALA A 260 0.26 -20.60 6.37
CA ALA A 260 0.52 -20.01 7.68
C ALA A 260 1.22 -18.64 7.56
N TYR A 261 2.23 -18.52 6.68
CA TYR A 261 2.89 -17.24 6.41
C TYR A 261 1.93 -16.19 5.82
N ALA A 262 1.04 -16.60 4.91
CA ALA A 262 0.01 -15.73 4.35
C ALA A 262 -0.98 -15.24 5.42
N MET A 263 -1.37 -16.10 6.35
CA MET A 263 -2.25 -15.74 7.47
C MET A 263 -1.55 -14.79 8.46
N LEU A 264 -0.28 -15.02 8.79
CA LEU A 264 0.51 -14.09 9.61
C LEU A 264 0.64 -12.71 8.93
N MET A 265 0.97 -12.68 7.65
CA MET A 265 1.03 -11.43 6.89
C MET A 265 -0.32 -10.70 6.87
N SER A 266 -1.42 -11.43 6.69
CA SER A 266 -2.79 -10.88 6.72
C SER A 266 -3.13 -10.30 8.10
N LEU A 267 -2.76 -11.00 9.18
CA LEU A 267 -2.92 -10.52 10.55
C LEU A 267 -2.12 -9.24 10.81
N MET A 268 -0.85 -9.20 10.38
CA MET A 268 -0.02 -8.00 10.50
C MET A 268 -0.62 -6.82 9.75
N CYS A 269 -1.13 -7.04 8.53
CA CYS A 269 -1.84 -6.03 7.75
C CYS A 269 -3.10 -5.53 8.47
N ALA A 270 -3.90 -6.45 9.05
CA ALA A 270 -5.10 -6.10 9.82
C ALA A 270 -4.76 -5.26 11.07
N VAL A 271 -3.67 -5.59 11.76
CA VAL A 271 -3.17 -4.80 12.91
C VAL A 271 -2.76 -3.39 12.47
N LEU A 272 -2.06 -3.25 11.35
CA LEU A 272 -1.72 -1.93 10.79
C LEU A 272 -2.96 -1.12 10.46
N ILE A 273 -3.96 -1.71 9.81
CA ILE A 273 -5.23 -1.06 9.48
C ILE A 273 -5.95 -0.63 10.77
N ALA A 274 -6.04 -1.52 11.75
CA ALA A 274 -6.68 -1.22 13.03
C ALA A 274 -5.99 -0.07 13.77
N LEU A 275 -4.65 -0.03 13.76
CA LEU A 275 -3.87 1.06 14.34
C LEU A 275 -4.16 2.41 13.64
N TYR A 276 -4.17 2.44 12.31
CA TYR A 276 -4.52 3.64 11.55
C TYR A 276 -5.93 4.13 11.85
N LEU A 277 -6.91 3.23 11.84
CA LEU A 277 -8.30 3.58 12.16
C LEU A 277 -8.42 4.13 13.58
N PHE A 278 -7.74 3.52 14.55
CA PHE A 278 -7.72 4.01 15.92
C PHE A 278 -7.15 5.43 16.02
N LEU A 279 -6.02 5.70 15.34
CA LEU A 279 -5.39 7.02 15.32
C LEU A 279 -6.28 8.09 14.67
N LEU A 280 -6.91 7.76 13.53
CA LEU A 280 -7.83 8.67 12.84
C LEU A 280 -9.08 8.98 13.68
N LEU A 281 -9.68 7.97 14.30
CA LEU A 281 -10.85 8.16 15.16
C LEU A 281 -10.51 8.98 16.41
N ARG A 282 -9.32 8.78 16.97
CA ARG A 282 -8.84 9.58 18.12
C ARG A 282 -8.62 11.05 17.75
N GLN A 283 -8.07 11.34 16.57
CA GLN A 283 -7.91 12.72 16.09
C GLN A 283 -9.26 13.41 15.91
N ARG A 284 -10.25 12.73 15.31
CA ARG A 284 -11.57 13.27 15.08
C ARG A 284 -12.33 13.58 16.39
N ARG A 285 -12.17 12.76 17.42
CA ARG A 285 -12.76 13.04 18.74
C ARG A 285 -12.19 14.31 19.37
N ARG A 286 -10.85 14.48 19.30
CA ARG A 286 -10.20 15.69 19.85
C ARG A 286 -10.69 16.97 19.18
N SER A 287 -10.87 16.97 17.84
CA SER A 287 -11.37 18.17 17.14
C SER A 287 -12.82 18.52 17.51
N ILE A 288 -13.65 17.54 17.88
CA ILE A 288 -15.02 17.77 18.34
C ILE A 288 -15.01 18.32 19.79
N ASP A 289 -14.14 17.81 20.65
CA ASP A 289 -14.01 18.26 22.04
C ASP A 289 -13.41 19.68 22.14
N ASP A 290 -12.58 20.09 21.16
CA ASP A 290 -11.99 21.45 21.10
C ASP A 290 -12.97 22.50 20.52
N GLU A 291 -14.07 22.08 19.86
CA GLU A 291 -15.14 22.95 19.33
C GLU A 291 -16.34 23.08 20.28
N ALA A 292 -16.44 22.28 21.33
CA ALA A 292 -17.51 22.28 22.33
C ALA A 292 -17.13 23.09 23.57
#